data_e391f31652338ac1cc40825d7283cb9b
#
_entry.id   e391f31652338ac1cc40825d7283cb9b
#
_cell.length_a   1.000
_cell.length_b   1.000
_cell.length_c   1.000
_cell.angle_alpha   90.00
_cell.angle_beta   90.00
_cell.angle_gamma   90.00
#
_symmetry.space_group_name_H-M   'P 1'
#
loop_
_entity.id
_entity.type
_entity.pdbx_description
1 polymer ?
#
loop_
_entity_poly.entity_id
_entity_poly.type
_entity_poly.pdbx_seq_one_letter_code
_entity_poly.pdbx_strand_id
1 'polypeptide(L)'
;MLYLSQVLGRPILDLDGERVATLKDVIVRLGEEDHPLVAGFVARYRRRDFFLPRWRIGHFAIDGVRMNSDVLDLRPFMRRDGEVLLARDVLDKQLIDVDGKRVVRVNDVQIIEAANDWRVTGADVSLTGLWRR
;
A
#
# COMPACT_ATOMS: atom_id res chain seq x y z
N MET A 1 -10.86 2.99 -8.97
CA MET A 1 -9.59 3.66 -8.60
C MET A 1 -9.68 4.18 -7.17
N LEU A 2 -8.64 3.99 -6.40
CA LEU A 2 -8.58 4.53 -5.05
C LEU A 2 -7.20 5.16 -4.79
N TYR A 3 -7.15 6.02 -3.77
CA TYR A 3 -5.91 6.60 -3.29
C TYR A 3 -5.51 5.98 -1.95
N LEU A 4 -4.21 5.84 -1.74
CA LEU A 4 -3.66 5.24 -0.52
C LEU A 4 -4.21 5.91 0.74
N SER A 5 -4.27 7.26 0.76
CA SER A 5 -4.78 8.01 1.89
C SER A 5 -6.23 7.67 2.27
N GLN A 6 -7.01 7.19 1.31
CA GLN A 6 -8.41 6.83 1.55
C GLN A 6 -8.56 5.52 2.32
N VAL A 7 -7.57 4.64 2.23
CA VAL A 7 -7.67 3.28 2.79
C VAL A 7 -6.83 3.07 4.04
N LEU A 8 -5.80 3.85 4.26
CA LEU A 8 -5.00 3.76 5.48
C LEU A 8 -5.87 4.03 6.72
N GLY A 9 -5.73 3.17 7.73
CA GLY A 9 -6.52 3.26 8.95
C GLY A 9 -7.90 2.62 8.86
N ARG A 10 -8.30 2.16 7.68
CA ARG A 10 -9.58 1.49 7.50
C ARG A 10 -9.54 0.09 8.11
N PRO A 11 -10.72 -0.44 8.49
CA PRO A 11 -10.76 -1.77 9.08
C PRO A 11 -10.43 -2.87 8.08
N ILE A 12 -9.82 -3.93 8.59
CA ILE A 12 -9.70 -5.20 7.90
C ILE A 12 -10.74 -6.13 8.50
N LEU A 13 -11.65 -6.61 7.66
CA LEU A 13 -12.74 -7.46 8.08
C LEU A 13 -12.46 -8.90 7.68
N ASP A 14 -12.96 -9.84 8.48
CA ASP A 14 -12.93 -11.25 8.12
C ASP A 14 -14.09 -11.59 7.17
N LEU A 15 -14.23 -12.87 6.85
CA LEU A 15 -15.28 -13.35 5.93
C LEU A 15 -16.69 -13.04 6.45
N ASP A 16 -16.88 -13.00 7.76
CA ASP A 16 -18.16 -12.73 8.40
C ASP A 16 -18.46 -11.23 8.57
N GLY A 17 -17.52 -10.37 8.15
CA GLY A 17 -17.66 -8.93 8.30
C GLY A 17 -17.22 -8.39 9.64
N GLU A 18 -16.63 -9.21 10.50
CA GLU A 18 -16.09 -8.78 11.77
C GLU A 18 -14.72 -8.12 11.60
N ARG A 19 -14.50 -7.04 12.33
CA ARG A 19 -13.22 -6.35 12.30
C ARG A 19 -12.16 -7.16 13.04
N VAL A 20 -11.07 -7.50 12.35
CA VAL A 20 -9.98 -8.27 12.92
C VAL A 20 -8.68 -7.50 13.03
N ALA A 21 -8.53 -6.41 12.27
CA ALA A 21 -7.30 -5.60 12.28
C ALA A 21 -7.57 -4.24 11.65
N THR A 22 -6.53 -3.42 11.58
CA THR A 22 -6.54 -2.12 10.89
C THR A 22 -5.50 -2.13 9.78
N LEU A 23 -5.84 -1.57 8.63
CA LEU A 23 -4.91 -1.45 7.51
C LEU A 23 -3.87 -0.38 7.82
N LYS A 24 -2.61 -0.80 7.94
CA LYS A 24 -1.51 0.09 8.30
C LYS A 24 -0.70 0.53 7.10
N ASP A 25 -0.50 -0.34 6.14
CA ASP A 25 0.27 -0.04 4.92
C ASP A 25 -0.09 -1.01 3.80
N VAL A 26 0.28 -0.63 2.59
CA VAL A 26 0.12 -1.46 1.39
C VAL A 26 1.52 -1.77 0.87
N ILE A 27 1.77 -3.05 0.62
CA ILE A 27 3.05 -3.55 0.16
C ILE A 27 2.96 -3.78 -1.35
N VAL A 28 3.89 -3.20 -2.10
CA VAL A 28 4.01 -3.43 -3.53
C VAL A 28 5.34 -4.10 -3.84
N ARG A 29 5.36 -4.89 -4.91
CA ARG A 29 6.58 -5.53 -5.38
C ARG A 29 7.06 -4.81 -6.63
N LEU A 30 8.29 -4.31 -6.56
CA LEU A 30 8.96 -3.73 -7.71
C LEU A 30 9.43 -4.86 -8.63
N GLY A 31 9.22 -4.66 -9.93
CA GLY A 31 9.59 -5.61 -10.95
C GLY A 31 9.83 -4.90 -12.27
N GLU A 32 9.83 -5.67 -13.35
CA GLU A 32 10.05 -5.12 -14.70
C GLU A 32 8.80 -4.42 -15.25
N GLU A 33 7.68 -4.55 -14.60
CA GLU A 33 6.42 -3.95 -15.03
C GLU A 33 6.35 -2.47 -14.64
N ASP A 34 5.71 -1.66 -15.50
CA ASP A 34 5.56 -0.22 -15.28
C ASP A 34 4.67 0.11 -14.08
N HIS A 35 3.73 -0.78 -13.75
CA HIS A 35 2.79 -0.58 -12.65
C HIS A 35 3.02 -1.66 -11.58
N PRO A 36 3.67 -1.31 -10.46
CA PRO A 36 3.95 -2.28 -9.40
C PRO A 36 2.70 -2.97 -8.89
N LEU A 37 2.83 -4.27 -8.67
CA LEU A 37 1.75 -5.12 -8.18
C LEU A 37 1.64 -5.02 -6.66
N VAL A 38 0.42 -4.93 -6.15
CA VAL A 38 0.18 -5.04 -4.71
C VAL A 38 0.42 -6.49 -4.31
N ALA A 39 1.40 -6.70 -3.44
CA ALA A 39 1.79 -8.02 -2.94
C ALA A 39 1.07 -8.40 -1.65
N GLY A 40 0.60 -7.42 -0.90
CA GLY A 40 -0.06 -7.65 0.35
C GLY A 40 -0.26 -6.37 1.15
N PHE A 41 -0.59 -6.55 2.40
CA PHE A 41 -0.92 -5.46 3.32
C PHE A 41 -0.23 -5.67 4.65
N VAL A 42 0.01 -4.56 5.36
CA VAL A 42 0.40 -4.60 6.76
C VAL A 42 -0.86 -4.39 7.58
N ALA A 43 -1.22 -5.40 8.36
CA ALA A 43 -2.36 -5.39 9.26
C ALA A 43 -1.87 -5.13 10.68
N ARG A 44 -2.49 -4.16 11.35
CA ARG A 44 -2.17 -3.88 12.75
C ARG A 44 -3.23 -4.47 13.67
N TYR A 45 -2.77 -5.31 14.59
CA TYR A 45 -3.59 -5.92 15.62
C TYR A 45 -2.85 -5.86 16.95
N ARG A 46 -3.48 -5.27 17.97
CA ARG A 46 -2.91 -5.13 19.32
C ARG A 46 -1.49 -4.55 19.31
N ARG A 47 -1.31 -3.45 18.56
CA ARG A 47 -0.03 -2.71 18.44
C ARG A 47 1.10 -3.49 17.77
N ARG A 48 0.78 -4.57 17.08
CA ARG A 48 1.76 -5.34 16.30
C ARG A 48 1.37 -5.34 14.83
N ASP A 49 2.36 -5.38 13.99
CA ASP A 49 2.18 -5.38 12.54
C ASP A 49 2.38 -6.80 12.00
N PHE A 50 1.41 -7.26 11.22
CA PHE A 50 1.40 -8.58 10.62
C PHE A 50 1.28 -8.47 9.12
N PHE A 51 1.83 -9.46 8.42
CA PHE A 51 1.72 -9.54 6.97
C PHE A 51 0.42 -10.22 6.58
N LEU A 52 -0.32 -9.56 5.68
CA LEU A 52 -1.54 -10.11 5.08
C LEU A 52 -1.29 -10.23 3.58
N PRO A 53 -1.03 -11.44 3.06
CA PRO A 53 -0.68 -11.60 1.65
C PRO A 53 -1.87 -11.36 0.74
N ARG A 54 -1.59 -10.95 -0.51
CA ARG A 54 -2.59 -10.64 -1.52
C ARG A 54 -3.63 -11.75 -1.69
N TRP A 55 -3.20 -13.01 -1.65
CA TRP A 55 -4.09 -14.14 -1.89
C TRP A 55 -5.12 -14.38 -0.76
N ARG A 56 -4.94 -13.75 0.39
CA ARG A 56 -5.90 -13.77 1.49
C ARG A 56 -6.98 -12.69 1.37
N ILE A 57 -6.90 -11.82 0.37
CA ILE A 57 -7.78 -10.68 0.23
C ILE A 57 -8.86 -10.98 -0.79
N GLY A 58 -10.13 -10.86 -0.36
CA GLY A 58 -11.28 -10.99 -1.25
C GLY A 58 -11.78 -9.65 -1.79
N HIS A 59 -11.59 -8.57 -1.03
CA HIS A 59 -12.07 -7.24 -1.41
C HIS A 59 -11.13 -6.18 -0.86
N PHE A 60 -10.83 -5.20 -1.69
CA PHE A 60 -10.04 -4.02 -1.30
C PHE A 60 -10.60 -2.81 -2.03
N ALA A 61 -11.13 -1.87 -1.28
CA ALA A 61 -11.74 -0.65 -1.80
C ALA A 61 -11.66 0.46 -0.75
N ILE A 62 -12.31 1.58 -1.04
CA ILE A 62 -12.30 2.77 -0.20
C ILE A 62 -12.84 2.50 1.22
N ASP A 63 -13.69 1.52 1.39
CA ASP A 63 -14.25 1.12 2.69
C ASP A 63 -13.30 0.23 3.50
N GLY A 64 -12.19 -0.20 2.92
CA GLY A 64 -11.18 -1.00 3.59
C GLY A 64 -10.93 -2.33 2.90
N VAL A 65 -10.55 -3.31 3.70
CA VAL A 65 -10.13 -4.63 3.22
C VAL A 65 -11.03 -5.69 3.84
N ARG A 66 -11.45 -6.65 3.01
CA ARG A 66 -12.13 -7.86 3.50
C ARG A 66 -11.31 -9.08 3.12
N MET A 67 -11.01 -9.91 4.11
CA MET A 67 -10.33 -11.18 3.89
C MET A 67 -11.28 -12.20 3.26
N ASN A 68 -10.70 -13.18 2.60
CA ASN A 68 -11.46 -14.32 2.05
C ASN A 68 -11.47 -15.52 3.00
N SER A 69 -11.11 -15.33 4.26
CA SER A 69 -11.12 -16.37 5.30
C SER A 69 -11.47 -15.77 6.66
N ASP A 70 -11.71 -16.63 7.63
CA ASP A 70 -12.01 -16.25 9.01
C ASP A 70 -10.77 -16.15 9.88
N VAL A 71 -9.62 -16.50 9.36
CA VAL A 71 -8.39 -16.67 10.13
C VAL A 71 -7.38 -15.62 9.72
N LEU A 72 -6.93 -14.82 10.70
CA LEU A 72 -5.79 -13.92 10.54
C LEU A 72 -4.54 -14.68 10.99
N ASP A 73 -3.62 -14.88 10.06
CA ASP A 73 -2.33 -15.48 10.36
C ASP A 73 -1.44 -14.42 11.03
N LEU A 74 -1.08 -14.66 12.28
CA LEU A 74 -0.33 -13.70 13.09
C LEU A 74 1.18 -13.81 12.90
N ARG A 75 1.64 -14.06 11.69
CA ARG A 75 3.06 -14.00 11.41
C ARG A 75 3.55 -12.56 11.41
N PRO A 76 4.65 -12.27 12.11
CA PRO A 76 5.22 -10.92 12.08
C PRO A 76 5.54 -10.50 10.65
N PHE A 77 5.34 -9.21 10.39
CA PHE A 77 5.73 -8.66 9.10
C PHE A 77 7.25 -8.60 8.99
N MET A 78 7.77 -9.15 7.90
CA MET A 78 9.19 -9.04 7.53
C MET A 78 9.28 -8.63 6.07
N ARG A 79 9.93 -7.49 5.82
CA ARG A 79 10.13 -7.00 4.45
C ARG A 79 11.00 -7.97 3.67
N ARG A 80 10.59 -8.25 2.42
CA ARG A 80 11.37 -9.04 1.46
C ARG A 80 12.04 -8.11 0.46
N ASP A 81 13.07 -8.64 -0.23
CA ASP A 81 13.74 -7.89 -1.31
C ASP A 81 12.73 -7.52 -2.39
N GLY A 82 12.85 -6.29 -2.89
CA GLY A 82 11.96 -5.77 -3.92
C GLY A 82 10.60 -5.31 -3.42
N GLU A 83 10.32 -5.42 -2.14
CA GLU A 83 9.07 -4.94 -1.54
C GLU A 83 9.22 -3.51 -1.03
N VAL A 84 8.21 -2.70 -1.30
CA VAL A 84 8.12 -1.31 -0.85
C VAL A 84 6.81 -1.13 -0.10
N LEU A 85 6.89 -0.49 1.07
CA LEU A 85 5.73 -0.13 1.86
C LEU A 85 5.33 1.29 1.46
N LEU A 86 4.15 1.44 0.87
CA LEU A 86 3.75 2.72 0.26
C LEU A 86 3.64 3.84 1.28
N ALA A 87 3.04 3.60 2.45
CA ALA A 87 2.90 4.66 3.44
C ALA A 87 4.24 5.00 4.09
N ARG A 88 5.01 3.99 4.46
CA ARG A 88 6.27 4.18 5.16
C ARG A 88 7.37 4.73 4.26
N ASP A 89 7.50 4.19 3.03
CA ASP A 89 8.66 4.44 2.19
C ASP A 89 8.42 5.49 1.12
N VAL A 90 7.16 5.78 0.76
CA VAL A 90 6.84 6.63 -0.40
C VAL A 90 6.01 7.84 -0.01
N LEU A 91 4.94 7.63 0.76
CA LEU A 91 4.01 8.72 1.10
C LEU A 91 4.72 9.82 1.90
N ASP A 92 4.47 11.08 1.54
CA ASP A 92 5.07 12.27 2.14
C ASP A 92 6.58 12.38 2.02
N LYS A 93 7.21 11.50 1.25
CA LYS A 93 8.65 11.60 1.01
C LYS A 93 8.94 12.61 -0.09
N GLN A 94 10.10 13.27 0.03
CA GLN A 94 10.62 14.14 -1.01
C GLN A 94 11.55 13.34 -1.92
N LEU A 95 11.27 13.42 -3.20
CA LEU A 95 12.01 12.68 -4.22
C LEU A 95 12.56 13.67 -5.25
N ILE A 96 13.69 13.31 -5.85
CA ILE A 96 14.22 14.03 -7.00
C ILE A 96 13.66 13.33 -8.24
N ASP A 97 13.09 14.10 -9.18
CA ASP A 97 12.55 13.50 -10.40
C ASP A 97 13.66 12.88 -11.26
N VAL A 98 13.25 12.14 -12.29
CA VAL A 98 14.21 11.38 -13.14
C VAL A 98 15.23 12.26 -13.84
N ASP A 99 14.91 13.54 -14.04
CA ASP A 99 15.85 14.51 -14.63
C ASP A 99 16.84 15.06 -13.61
N GLY A 100 16.64 14.79 -12.33
CA GLY A 100 17.52 15.24 -11.25
C GLY A 100 17.44 16.72 -10.94
N LYS A 101 16.41 17.42 -11.44
CA LYS A 101 16.30 18.88 -11.34
C LYS A 101 15.25 19.36 -10.39
N ARG A 102 14.18 18.61 -10.20
CA ARG A 102 13.04 19.03 -9.38
C ARG A 102 12.90 18.13 -8.16
N VAL A 103 12.59 18.75 -7.04
CA VAL A 103 12.28 18.05 -5.79
C VAL A 103 10.76 18.00 -5.67
N VAL A 104 10.20 16.82 -5.59
CA VAL A 104 8.76 16.61 -5.47
C VAL A 104 8.44 15.90 -4.17
N ARG A 105 7.26 16.21 -3.62
CA ARG A 105 6.70 15.48 -2.48
C ARG A 105 5.59 14.58 -2.99
N VAL A 106 5.57 13.34 -2.56
CA VAL A 106 4.48 12.41 -2.86
C VAL A 106 3.34 12.67 -1.88
N ASN A 107 2.26 13.24 -2.38
CA ASN A 107 1.08 13.56 -1.56
C ASN A 107 0.15 12.35 -1.41
N ASP A 108 0.05 11.53 -2.45
CA ASP A 108 -0.80 10.35 -2.44
C ASP A 108 -0.35 9.37 -3.52
N VAL A 109 -0.83 8.14 -3.43
CA VAL A 109 -0.51 7.07 -4.38
C VAL A 109 -1.83 6.51 -4.92
N GLN A 110 -1.88 6.35 -6.23
CA GLN A 110 -3.06 5.92 -6.96
C GLN A 110 -2.99 4.41 -7.21
N ILE A 111 -4.05 3.69 -6.85
CA ILE A 111 -4.14 2.24 -6.98
C ILE A 111 -5.39 1.90 -7.79
N ILE A 112 -5.26 1.00 -8.75
CA ILE A 112 -6.40 0.49 -9.51
C ILE A 112 -6.49 -1.02 -9.44
N GLU A 113 -7.70 -1.54 -9.59
CA GLU A 113 -7.96 -2.95 -9.77
C GLU A 113 -8.02 -3.25 -11.27
N ALA A 114 -7.24 -4.23 -11.71
CA ALA A 114 -7.21 -4.68 -13.09
C ALA A 114 -6.85 -6.17 -13.12
N ALA A 115 -7.60 -6.95 -13.91
CA ALA A 115 -7.36 -8.39 -14.09
C ALA A 115 -7.24 -9.16 -12.76
N ASN A 116 -8.14 -8.87 -11.82
CA ASN A 116 -8.20 -9.47 -10.48
C ASN A 116 -7.03 -9.16 -9.55
N ASP A 117 -6.20 -8.17 -9.92
CA ASP A 117 -5.11 -7.69 -9.08
C ASP A 117 -5.20 -6.18 -8.88
N TRP A 118 -4.45 -5.68 -7.92
CA TRP A 118 -4.32 -4.25 -7.68
C TRP A 118 -2.92 -3.81 -8.04
N ARG A 119 -2.82 -2.64 -8.70
CA ARG A 119 -1.55 -2.10 -9.15
C ARG A 119 -1.46 -0.61 -8.83
N VAL A 120 -0.26 -0.16 -8.53
CA VAL A 120 0.02 1.27 -8.44
C VAL A 120 0.15 1.83 -9.86
N THR A 121 -0.66 2.84 -10.17
CA THR A 121 -0.69 3.42 -11.52
C THR A 121 -0.15 4.84 -11.57
N GLY A 122 0.06 5.46 -10.41
CA GLY A 122 0.59 6.81 -10.38
C GLY A 122 0.71 7.35 -8.98
N ALA A 123 1.25 8.55 -8.89
CA ALA A 123 1.36 9.27 -7.63
C ALA A 123 0.94 10.71 -7.85
N ASP A 124 0.23 11.27 -6.89
CA ASP A 124 -0.03 12.70 -6.81
C ASP A 124 1.15 13.37 -6.14
N VAL A 125 1.80 14.27 -6.86
CA VAL A 125 3.01 14.92 -6.37
C VAL A 125 2.87 16.44 -6.44
N SER A 126 3.58 17.12 -5.54
CA SER A 126 3.72 18.57 -5.60
C SER A 126 5.19 18.95 -5.71
N LEU A 127 5.45 20.02 -6.46
CA LEU A 127 6.79 20.56 -6.61
C LEU A 127 7.16 21.32 -5.32
N THR A 128 8.23 20.89 -4.65
CA THR A 128 8.70 21.54 -3.42
C THR A 128 9.95 22.37 -3.63
N GLY A 129 10.62 22.24 -4.77
CA GLY A 129 11.80 23.03 -5.06
C GLY A 129 12.61 22.49 -6.22
N LEU A 130 13.78 23.07 -6.40
CA LEU A 130 14.75 22.64 -7.39
C LEU A 130 15.97 22.05 -6.65
N TRP A 131 16.47 20.96 -7.17
CA TRP A 131 17.72 20.38 -6.67
C TRP A 131 18.89 21.31 -7.03
N ARG A 132 19.68 21.65 -6.04
CA ARG A 132 20.91 22.45 -6.23
C ARG A 132 22.08 21.65 -5.69
N ARG A 133 23.11 21.56 -6.50
CA ARG A 133 24.38 20.98 -6.08
C ARG A 133 25.21 21.98 -5.29
#